data_e5e2911b878c657165d3d7283e903aac
#
_entry.id   e5e2911b878c657165d3d7283e903aac
#
_cell.length_a   1.000
_cell.length_b   1.000
_cell.length_c   1.000
_cell.angle_alpha   90.00
_cell.angle_beta   90.00
_cell.angle_gamma   90.00
#
_symmetry.space_group_name_H-M   'P 1'
#
loop_
_entity.id
_entity.type
_entity.pdbx_description
1 polymer ?
#
loop_
_entity_poly.entity_id
_entity_poly.type
_entity_poly.pdbx_seq_one_letter_code
_entity_poly.pdbx_strand_id
1 'polypeptide(L)'
;SRKSRGLGDVYKRQSLDMSKKLRIGGASGFWGDSVVATPQLLNGNNLDFIVYDYLAEITMSIMARARAKDPSKGYAIDFVSSVMKLNLRQIADQKVKILSNAGGVNPQACAEAIRALIKELNLDLKVAVVLGDDLLEDKDKFLDSGVQEMYSDEKFPEVDKVASINAYLGAFPIAQALNDGADIVITGRSVDSAVTLAACIHTYGWKEDEYDKLASGSLAGHIIECGTQSTGGNFTDWELVSKNLHMI
;
A
#
# COMPACT_ATOMS: atom_id res chain seq x y z
N SER A 1 -14.41 33.03 -37.63
CA SER A 1 -13.09 32.94 -36.97
C SER A 1 -13.28 32.26 -35.62
N ARG A 2 -12.80 30.99 -35.50
CA ARG A 2 -12.74 30.29 -34.24
C ARG A 2 -11.52 30.82 -33.46
N LYS A 3 -11.78 31.57 -32.39
CA LYS A 3 -10.74 31.95 -31.45
C LYS A 3 -10.23 30.67 -30.75
N SER A 4 -8.95 30.34 -30.96
CA SER A 4 -8.19 29.37 -30.22
C SER A 4 -8.25 29.77 -28.74
N ARG A 5 -8.87 28.95 -27.89
CA ARG A 5 -8.74 29.09 -26.42
C ARG A 5 -7.33 28.66 -26.08
N GLY A 6 -6.50 29.61 -25.68
CA GLY A 6 -5.12 29.36 -25.34
C GLY A 6 -4.97 28.48 -24.09
N LEU A 7 -3.92 27.67 -24.06
CA LEU A 7 -3.50 26.85 -22.92
C LEU A 7 -3.46 27.60 -21.58
N GLY A 8 -3.38 28.94 -21.60
CA GLY A 8 -3.39 29.77 -20.39
C GLY A 8 -4.70 29.73 -19.58
N ASP A 9 -5.85 29.37 -20.19
CA ASP A 9 -7.12 29.29 -19.47
C ASP A 9 -7.30 27.98 -18.69
N VAL A 10 -6.54 26.94 -19.01
CA VAL A 10 -6.57 25.67 -18.31
C VAL A 10 -5.83 25.79 -16.97
N TYR A 11 -4.73 26.55 -16.92
CA TYR A 11 -3.96 26.77 -15.70
C TYR A 11 -4.61 27.71 -14.67
N LYS A 12 -5.55 28.55 -15.08
CA LYS A 12 -6.24 29.49 -14.18
C LYS A 12 -7.38 28.92 -13.37
N ARG A 13 -7.79 27.66 -13.61
CA ARG A 13 -8.92 27.04 -12.89
C ARG A 13 -8.53 26.17 -11.70
N GLN A 14 -7.26 26.01 -11.44
CA GLN A 14 -6.79 25.31 -10.25
C GLN A 14 -6.01 26.25 -9.34
N SER A 15 -6.71 27.09 -8.58
CA SER A 15 -6.18 27.47 -7.28
C SER A 15 -6.24 26.21 -6.41
N LEU A 16 -5.26 25.33 -6.55
CA LEU A 16 -5.00 24.31 -5.56
C LEU A 16 -4.89 25.06 -4.23
N ASP A 17 -5.76 24.74 -3.29
CA ASP A 17 -5.58 25.17 -1.92
C ASP A 17 -4.27 24.55 -1.41
N MET A 18 -3.16 25.27 -1.64
CA MET A 18 -1.80 24.89 -1.25
C MET A 18 -1.61 24.93 0.27
N SER A 19 -2.68 25.19 1.04
CA SER A 19 -2.64 25.38 2.48
C SER A 19 -2.41 24.07 3.24
N LYS A 20 -2.82 22.92 2.68
CA LYS A 20 -2.66 21.61 3.33
C LYS A 20 -1.68 20.74 2.56
N LYS A 21 -0.44 20.69 3.03
CA LYS A 21 0.58 19.77 2.52
C LYS A 21 0.43 18.41 3.19
N LEU A 22 0.40 17.35 2.39
CA LEU A 22 0.41 15.96 2.85
C LEU A 22 1.84 15.39 2.72
N ARG A 23 2.35 14.81 3.80
CA ARG A 23 3.67 14.18 3.84
C ARG A 23 3.53 12.67 3.98
N ILE A 24 3.95 11.94 2.97
CA ILE A 24 3.87 10.49 2.91
C ILE A 24 5.28 9.94 2.72
N GLY A 25 5.69 9.01 3.58
CA GLY A 25 6.94 8.27 3.44
C GLY A 25 6.70 6.86 2.91
N GLY A 26 7.40 6.45 1.86
CA GLY A 26 7.45 5.07 1.39
C GLY A 26 8.54 4.30 2.13
N ALA A 27 8.17 3.28 2.90
CA ALA A 27 9.11 2.57 3.76
C ALA A 27 9.54 1.19 3.23
N SER A 28 8.82 0.64 2.26
CA SER A 28 9.10 -0.69 1.71
C SER A 28 8.54 -0.82 0.31
N GLY A 29 9.31 -1.46 -0.57
CA GLY A 29 8.90 -1.80 -1.94
C GLY A 29 8.78 -3.31 -2.18
N PHE A 30 9.11 -4.16 -1.20
CA PHE A 30 8.97 -5.62 -1.29
C PHE A 30 9.06 -6.28 0.08
N TRP A 31 8.61 -7.52 0.19
CA TRP A 31 8.72 -8.31 1.41
C TRP A 31 10.19 -8.63 1.72
N GLY A 32 10.64 -8.23 2.91
CA GLY A 32 12.03 -8.38 3.33
C GLY A 32 12.93 -7.18 2.98
N ASP A 33 12.33 -6.05 2.62
CA ASP A 33 13.04 -4.78 2.44
C ASP A 33 13.56 -4.23 3.78
N SER A 34 14.15 -3.06 3.73
CA SER A 34 14.91 -2.45 4.82
C SER A 34 14.09 -2.21 6.10
N VAL A 35 14.48 -2.83 7.20
CA VAL A 35 13.91 -2.59 8.54
C VAL A 35 14.29 -1.22 9.11
N VAL A 36 15.32 -0.56 8.56
CA VAL A 36 15.77 0.76 9.04
C VAL A 36 15.02 1.92 8.38
N ALA A 37 14.25 1.67 7.31
CA ALA A 37 13.50 2.72 6.63
C ALA A 37 12.49 3.42 7.55
N THR A 38 11.73 2.66 8.33
CA THR A 38 10.73 3.22 9.25
C THR A 38 11.33 4.15 10.31
N PRO A 39 12.35 3.77 11.10
CA PRO A 39 12.94 4.71 12.05
C PRO A 39 13.62 5.90 11.36
N GLN A 40 14.18 5.75 10.17
CA GLN A 40 14.72 6.90 9.41
C GLN A 40 13.63 7.88 9.01
N LEU A 41 12.49 7.39 8.56
CA LEU A 41 11.33 8.23 8.20
C LEU A 41 10.73 8.93 9.41
N LEU A 42 10.65 8.27 10.56
CA LEU A 42 10.13 8.84 11.80
C LEU A 42 11.09 9.87 12.42
N ASN A 43 12.40 9.75 12.16
CA ASN A 43 13.41 10.63 12.72
C ASN A 43 13.58 11.93 11.89
N GLY A 44 12.66 12.86 12.05
CA GLY A 44 12.84 14.24 11.56
C GLY A 44 11.96 14.68 10.40
N ASN A 45 11.01 13.87 9.94
CA ASN A 45 10.24 14.18 8.73
C ASN A 45 8.81 14.70 8.94
N ASN A 46 8.27 14.73 10.17
CA ASN A 46 6.89 15.16 10.46
C ASN A 46 5.88 14.59 9.44
N LEU A 47 5.87 13.27 9.30
CA LEU A 47 5.02 12.58 8.33
C LEU A 47 3.58 12.50 8.84
N ASP A 48 2.64 12.56 7.90
CA ASP A 48 1.23 12.26 8.16
C ASP A 48 0.97 10.76 8.00
N PHE A 49 1.65 10.14 7.02
CA PHE A 49 1.50 8.71 6.69
C PHE A 49 2.85 8.06 6.40
N ILE A 50 2.95 6.77 6.72
CA ILE A 50 3.96 5.87 6.17
C ILE A 50 3.23 4.74 5.44
N VAL A 51 3.64 4.50 4.20
CA VAL A 51 3.09 3.45 3.33
C VAL A 51 4.11 2.34 3.12
N TYR A 52 3.61 1.10 3.01
CA TYR A 52 4.42 -0.09 2.81
C TYR A 52 3.79 -0.93 1.71
N ASP A 53 4.55 -1.21 0.67
CA ASP A 53 4.23 -2.21 -0.33
C ASP A 53 5.14 -3.43 -0.15
N TYR A 54 4.52 -4.57 0.14
CA TYR A 54 5.20 -5.84 0.40
C TYR A 54 4.95 -6.87 -0.69
N LEU A 55 3.99 -6.61 -1.60
CA LEU A 55 3.40 -7.68 -2.37
C LEU A 55 3.72 -7.58 -3.88
N ALA A 56 4.19 -8.70 -4.38
CA ALA A 56 4.23 -9.04 -5.78
C ALA A 56 3.63 -10.46 -5.95
N GLU A 57 3.44 -10.92 -7.16
CA GLU A 57 2.85 -12.23 -7.46
C GLU A 57 3.64 -13.37 -6.81
N ILE A 58 4.97 -13.27 -6.82
CA ILE A 58 5.85 -14.25 -6.18
C ILE A 58 5.68 -14.26 -4.65
N THR A 59 5.55 -13.10 -4.02
CA THR A 59 5.30 -12.98 -2.58
C THR A 59 3.96 -13.60 -2.21
N MET A 60 2.92 -13.32 -2.96
CA MET A 60 1.59 -13.93 -2.77
C MET A 60 1.65 -15.45 -2.86
N SER A 61 2.37 -15.99 -3.83
CA SER A 61 2.57 -17.44 -3.99
C SER A 61 3.28 -18.07 -2.78
N ILE A 62 4.31 -17.42 -2.25
CA ILE A 62 5.02 -17.89 -1.05
C ILE A 62 4.11 -17.85 0.17
N MET A 63 3.37 -16.75 0.35
CA MET A 63 2.44 -16.56 1.47
C MET A 63 1.27 -17.56 1.42
N ALA A 64 0.74 -17.87 0.23
CA ALA A 64 -0.30 -18.88 0.05
C ALA A 64 0.18 -20.28 0.47
N ARG A 65 1.40 -20.65 0.10
CA ARG A 65 2.02 -21.92 0.55
C ARG A 65 2.26 -21.95 2.06
N ALA A 66 2.62 -20.81 2.66
CA ALA A 66 2.81 -20.72 4.11
C ALA A 66 1.47 -20.88 4.84
N ARG A 67 0.40 -20.22 4.37
CA ARG A 67 -0.97 -20.34 4.91
C ARG A 67 -1.51 -21.77 4.80
N ALA A 68 -1.25 -22.45 3.69
CA ALA A 68 -1.68 -23.82 3.50
C ALA A 68 -1.05 -24.80 4.50
N LYS A 69 0.17 -24.52 4.98
CA LYS A 69 0.86 -25.33 6.00
C LYS A 69 0.48 -24.93 7.42
N ASP A 70 0.24 -23.66 7.65
CA ASP A 70 -0.09 -23.07 8.94
C ASP A 70 -1.09 -21.91 8.74
N PRO A 71 -2.37 -22.11 9.12
CA PRO A 71 -3.41 -21.09 8.93
C PRO A 71 -3.14 -19.75 9.64
N SER A 72 -2.22 -19.70 10.59
CA SER A 72 -1.79 -18.46 11.25
C SER A 72 -0.78 -17.65 10.41
N LYS A 73 -0.26 -18.20 9.32
CA LYS A 73 0.68 -17.58 8.40
C LYS A 73 -0.02 -17.00 7.17
N GLY A 74 0.76 -16.50 6.22
CA GLY A 74 0.25 -15.95 4.96
C GLY A 74 0.26 -14.43 4.89
N TYR A 75 1.01 -13.79 5.78
CA TYR A 75 1.27 -12.35 5.79
C TYR A 75 2.78 -12.07 5.98
N ALA A 76 3.22 -10.85 5.79
CA ALA A 76 4.61 -10.42 6.01
C ALA A 76 4.92 -10.37 7.52
N ILE A 77 5.50 -11.44 8.04
CA ILE A 77 5.75 -11.61 9.49
C ILE A 77 6.72 -10.55 10.01
N ASP A 78 7.74 -10.18 9.24
CA ASP A 78 8.73 -9.16 9.56
C ASP A 78 8.13 -7.77 9.71
N PHE A 79 7.05 -7.46 8.96
CA PHE A 79 6.28 -6.23 9.18
C PHE A 79 5.79 -6.11 10.63
N VAL A 80 5.31 -7.20 11.22
CA VAL A 80 4.85 -7.22 12.61
C VAL A 80 6.01 -7.35 13.59
N SER A 81 6.88 -8.37 13.39
CA SER A 81 7.89 -8.76 14.38
C SER A 81 9.09 -7.82 14.46
N SER A 82 9.37 -7.09 13.38
CA SER A 82 10.49 -6.17 13.28
C SER A 82 10.03 -4.73 13.11
N VAL A 83 9.25 -4.42 12.07
CA VAL A 83 8.89 -3.04 11.76
C VAL A 83 7.93 -2.47 12.81
N MET A 84 6.76 -3.09 13.02
CA MET A 84 5.77 -2.57 13.98
C MET A 84 6.27 -2.69 15.41
N LYS A 85 6.80 -3.84 15.81
CA LYS A 85 7.28 -4.07 17.17
C LYS A 85 8.29 -3.03 17.65
N LEU A 86 9.20 -2.60 16.77
CA LEU A 86 10.26 -1.64 17.13
C LEU A 86 9.79 -0.18 17.08
N ASN A 87 8.79 0.16 16.25
CA ASN A 87 8.46 1.54 15.94
C ASN A 87 7.06 1.97 16.42
N LEU A 88 6.22 1.04 16.89
CA LEU A 88 4.80 1.30 17.16
C LEU A 88 4.58 2.41 18.20
N ARG A 89 5.45 2.52 19.21
CA ARG A 89 5.39 3.58 20.22
C ARG A 89 5.66 4.94 19.59
N GLN A 90 6.71 5.06 18.78
CA GLN A 90 7.05 6.31 18.11
C GLN A 90 5.99 6.71 17.08
N ILE A 91 5.40 5.74 16.37
CA ILE A 91 4.26 5.94 15.45
C ILE A 91 3.08 6.55 16.22
N ALA A 92 2.74 5.99 17.40
CA ALA A 92 1.67 6.49 18.24
C ALA A 92 1.94 7.91 18.76
N ASP A 93 3.13 8.15 19.28
CA ASP A 93 3.56 9.45 19.84
C ASP A 93 3.53 10.56 18.77
N GLN A 94 3.93 10.25 17.55
CA GLN A 94 3.93 11.18 16.42
C GLN A 94 2.59 11.24 15.67
N LYS A 95 1.64 10.36 16.00
CA LYS A 95 0.32 10.24 15.34
C LYS A 95 0.41 10.00 13.83
N VAL A 96 1.46 9.30 13.40
CA VAL A 96 1.65 8.92 11.99
C VAL A 96 0.72 7.74 11.67
N LYS A 97 -0.02 7.83 10.58
CA LYS A 97 -0.89 6.74 10.12
C LYS A 97 -0.13 5.76 9.24
N ILE A 98 -0.46 4.48 9.37
CA ILE A 98 0.21 3.38 8.67
C ILE A 98 -0.75 2.71 7.69
N LEU A 99 -0.33 2.59 6.43
CA LEU A 99 -1.07 1.89 5.39
C LEU A 99 -0.19 0.81 4.77
N SER A 100 -0.64 -0.44 4.77
CA SER A 100 0.18 -1.54 4.26
C SER A 100 -0.63 -2.68 3.69
N ASN A 101 -0.15 -3.25 2.58
CA ASN A 101 -0.62 -4.52 2.03
C ASN A 101 0.12 -5.74 2.62
N ALA A 102 0.87 -5.57 3.70
CA ALA A 102 1.61 -6.65 4.38
C ALA A 102 0.72 -7.83 4.83
N GLY A 103 -0.59 -7.68 4.79
CA GLY A 103 -1.56 -8.74 5.09
C GLY A 103 -1.50 -9.94 4.15
N GLY A 104 -0.99 -9.76 2.93
CA GLY A 104 -0.80 -10.85 1.99
C GLY A 104 -2.10 -11.61 1.70
N VAL A 105 -2.09 -12.92 1.93
CA VAL A 105 -3.29 -13.78 1.84
C VAL A 105 -3.99 -13.98 3.19
N ASN A 106 -3.54 -13.33 4.26
CA ASN A 106 -4.11 -13.44 5.60
C ASN A 106 -4.05 -12.10 6.36
N PRO A 107 -4.72 -11.05 5.86
CA PRO A 107 -4.66 -9.73 6.47
C PRO A 107 -5.27 -9.68 7.88
N GLN A 108 -6.21 -10.57 8.19
CA GLN A 108 -6.79 -10.66 9.52
C GLN A 108 -5.77 -11.12 10.56
N ALA A 109 -5.01 -12.19 10.28
CA ALA A 109 -3.95 -12.64 11.20
C ALA A 109 -2.85 -11.59 11.38
N CYS A 110 -2.49 -10.87 10.33
CA CYS A 110 -1.57 -9.73 10.41
C CYS A 110 -2.08 -8.66 11.38
N ALA A 111 -3.33 -8.24 11.22
CA ALA A 111 -3.95 -7.23 12.06
C ALA A 111 -4.10 -7.69 13.53
N GLU A 112 -4.44 -8.95 13.76
CA GLU A 112 -4.51 -9.51 15.12
C GLU A 112 -3.15 -9.50 15.81
N ALA A 113 -2.08 -9.85 15.08
CA ALA A 113 -0.73 -9.78 15.62
C ALA A 113 -0.33 -8.33 15.97
N ILE A 114 -0.72 -7.34 15.16
CA ILE A 114 -0.49 -5.92 15.45
C ILE A 114 -1.32 -5.48 16.66
N ARG A 115 -2.60 -5.87 16.76
CA ARG A 115 -3.45 -5.56 17.93
C ARG A 115 -2.88 -6.16 19.23
N ALA A 116 -2.27 -7.34 19.15
CA ALA A 116 -1.56 -7.94 20.29
C ALA A 116 -0.39 -7.07 20.76
N LEU A 117 0.43 -6.55 19.82
CA LEU A 117 1.51 -5.62 20.15
C LEU A 117 0.99 -4.29 20.73
N ILE A 118 -0.08 -3.73 20.18
CA ILE A 118 -0.72 -2.51 20.69
C ILE A 118 -1.14 -2.71 22.16
N LYS A 119 -1.75 -3.85 22.45
CA LYS A 119 -2.15 -4.21 23.82
C LYS A 119 -0.95 -4.41 24.74
N GLU A 120 0.08 -5.14 24.28
CA GLU A 120 1.33 -5.37 25.04
C GLU A 120 2.01 -4.05 25.42
N LEU A 121 2.05 -3.11 24.47
CA LEU A 121 2.68 -1.80 24.65
C LEU A 121 1.77 -0.77 25.33
N ASN A 122 0.53 -1.15 25.67
CA ASN A 122 -0.51 -0.28 26.26
C ASN A 122 -0.71 1.02 25.45
N LEU A 123 -0.88 0.88 24.12
CA LEU A 123 -1.12 1.98 23.19
C LEU A 123 -2.60 2.07 22.82
N ASP A 124 -3.06 3.28 22.46
CA ASP A 124 -4.40 3.52 21.92
C ASP A 124 -4.30 3.77 20.40
N LEU A 125 -4.27 2.69 19.63
CA LEU A 125 -4.24 2.71 18.18
C LEU A 125 -5.31 1.78 17.62
N LYS A 126 -6.00 2.24 16.58
CA LYS A 126 -7.07 1.49 15.91
C LYS A 126 -6.54 0.84 14.62
N VAL A 127 -6.72 -0.48 14.52
CA VAL A 127 -6.33 -1.27 13.35
C VAL A 127 -7.57 -1.67 12.57
N ALA A 128 -7.65 -1.23 11.32
CA ALA A 128 -8.65 -1.68 10.35
C ALA A 128 -8.05 -2.71 9.38
N VAL A 129 -8.92 -3.56 8.85
CA VAL A 129 -8.58 -4.53 7.79
C VAL A 129 -9.49 -4.30 6.62
N VAL A 130 -8.92 -4.20 5.42
CA VAL A 130 -9.67 -4.15 4.16
C VAL A 130 -9.57 -5.51 3.48
N LEU A 131 -10.72 -6.12 3.23
CA LEU A 131 -10.89 -7.45 2.68
C LEU A 131 -11.57 -7.39 1.31
N GLY A 132 -11.56 -8.50 0.57
CA GLY A 132 -12.25 -8.65 -0.70
C GLY A 132 -11.34 -8.94 -1.89
N ASP A 133 -10.04 -9.03 -1.65
CA ASP A 133 -9.05 -9.44 -2.64
C ASP A 133 -8.95 -10.96 -2.82
N ASP A 134 -9.15 -11.73 -1.76
CA ASP A 134 -9.06 -13.21 -1.79
C ASP A 134 -10.32 -13.80 -2.43
N LEU A 135 -10.17 -14.41 -3.60
CA LEU A 135 -11.21 -15.03 -4.40
C LEU A 135 -11.02 -16.55 -4.48
N LEU A 136 -10.21 -17.15 -3.61
CA LEU A 136 -9.89 -18.57 -3.68
C LEU A 136 -11.14 -19.47 -3.55
N GLU A 137 -12.13 -19.05 -2.77
CA GLU A 137 -13.40 -19.80 -2.62
C GLU A 137 -14.24 -19.82 -3.91
N ASP A 138 -14.00 -18.88 -4.83
CA ASP A 138 -14.71 -18.77 -6.10
C ASP A 138 -14.01 -19.50 -7.26
N LYS A 139 -12.97 -20.29 -7.01
CA LYS A 139 -12.13 -20.93 -8.03
C LYS A 139 -12.93 -21.80 -9.01
N ASP A 140 -13.98 -22.51 -8.54
CA ASP A 140 -14.85 -23.31 -9.40
C ASP A 140 -15.64 -22.42 -10.38
N LYS A 141 -16.10 -21.25 -9.93
CA LYS A 141 -16.79 -20.27 -10.79
C LYS A 141 -15.88 -19.77 -11.92
N PHE A 142 -14.59 -19.56 -11.64
CA PHE A 142 -13.62 -19.14 -12.65
C PHE A 142 -13.36 -20.25 -13.68
N LEU A 143 -13.26 -21.51 -13.25
CA LEU A 143 -13.15 -22.65 -14.14
C LEU A 143 -14.38 -22.76 -15.06
N ASP A 144 -15.58 -22.71 -14.47
CA ASP A 144 -16.85 -22.85 -15.20
C ASP A 144 -17.10 -21.68 -16.17
N SER A 145 -16.63 -20.48 -15.85
CA SER A 145 -16.76 -19.30 -16.71
C SER A 145 -15.82 -19.31 -17.93
N GLY A 146 -14.87 -20.26 -17.98
CA GLY A 146 -13.95 -20.39 -19.09
C GLY A 146 -12.92 -19.26 -19.17
N VAL A 147 -12.57 -18.63 -18.04
CA VAL A 147 -11.50 -17.62 -17.97
C VAL A 147 -10.20 -18.20 -18.51
N GLN A 148 -9.49 -17.40 -19.30
CA GLN A 148 -8.21 -17.75 -19.89
C GLN A 148 -7.12 -16.79 -19.41
N GLU A 149 -5.88 -17.25 -19.49
CA GLU A 149 -4.71 -16.42 -19.26
C GLU A 149 -4.62 -15.34 -20.35
N MET A 150 -4.37 -14.09 -19.96
CA MET A 150 -4.53 -12.93 -20.83
C MET A 150 -3.46 -12.79 -21.93
N TYR A 151 -2.34 -13.48 -21.82
CA TYR A 151 -1.24 -13.42 -22.81
C TYR A 151 -1.10 -14.69 -23.65
N SER A 152 -1.33 -15.83 -23.04
CA SER A 152 -1.14 -17.15 -23.68
C SER A 152 -2.45 -17.79 -24.14
N ASP A 153 -3.61 -17.26 -23.73
CA ASP A 153 -4.92 -17.85 -23.92
C ASP A 153 -5.05 -19.27 -23.31
N GLU A 154 -4.14 -19.65 -22.43
CA GLU A 154 -4.21 -20.91 -21.71
C GLU A 154 -5.47 -20.97 -20.84
N LYS A 155 -6.05 -22.15 -20.75
CA LYS A 155 -7.25 -22.37 -19.94
C LYS A 155 -6.93 -22.21 -18.46
N PHE A 156 -7.95 -21.83 -17.68
CA PHE A 156 -7.88 -21.82 -16.23
C PHE A 156 -7.35 -23.16 -15.70
N PRO A 157 -6.40 -23.17 -14.75
CA PRO A 157 -5.81 -24.41 -14.24
C PRO A 157 -6.83 -25.28 -13.51
N GLU A 158 -6.50 -26.56 -13.35
CA GLU A 158 -7.30 -27.48 -12.53
C GLU A 158 -7.41 -26.95 -11.10
N VAL A 159 -8.61 -26.99 -10.53
CA VAL A 159 -8.99 -26.34 -9.27
C VAL A 159 -8.13 -26.77 -8.08
N ASP A 160 -7.69 -28.02 -8.06
CA ASP A 160 -6.81 -28.58 -7.02
C ASP A 160 -5.36 -28.04 -7.09
N LYS A 161 -4.98 -27.45 -8.20
CA LYS A 161 -3.66 -26.81 -8.41
C LYS A 161 -3.67 -25.32 -8.05
N VAL A 162 -4.85 -24.74 -7.80
CA VAL A 162 -4.98 -23.30 -7.48
C VAL A 162 -4.76 -23.08 -6.00
N ALA A 163 -3.69 -22.39 -5.65
CA ALA A 163 -3.33 -22.09 -4.26
C ALA A 163 -3.79 -20.71 -3.79
N SER A 164 -3.99 -19.75 -4.70
CA SER A 164 -4.51 -18.41 -4.43
C SER A 164 -5.11 -17.80 -5.68
N ILE A 165 -6.13 -16.98 -5.50
CA ILE A 165 -6.70 -16.09 -6.52
C ILE A 165 -6.95 -14.77 -5.81
N ASN A 166 -6.43 -13.68 -6.35
CA ASN A 166 -6.60 -12.37 -5.74
C ASN A 166 -7.00 -11.32 -6.79
N ALA A 167 -7.99 -10.50 -6.44
CA ALA A 167 -8.26 -9.26 -7.14
C ALA A 167 -7.49 -8.12 -6.47
N TYR A 168 -7.02 -7.14 -7.26
CA TYR A 168 -6.31 -6.00 -6.71
C TYR A 168 -7.30 -4.99 -6.15
N LEU A 169 -7.25 -4.75 -4.83
CA LEU A 169 -8.07 -3.74 -4.17
C LEU A 169 -7.64 -2.33 -4.59
N GLY A 170 -8.62 -1.44 -4.73
CA GLY A 170 -8.41 -0.03 -4.98
C GLY A 170 -8.21 0.79 -3.69
N ALA A 171 -8.05 2.09 -3.86
CA ALA A 171 -7.75 3.02 -2.76
C ALA A 171 -8.97 3.43 -1.91
N PHE A 172 -10.17 3.45 -2.46
CA PHE A 172 -11.36 3.95 -1.76
C PHE A 172 -11.72 3.18 -0.49
N PRO A 173 -11.70 1.84 -0.45
CA PRO A 173 -11.94 1.09 0.80
C PRO A 173 -10.89 1.40 1.89
N ILE A 174 -9.64 1.63 1.51
CA ILE A 174 -8.57 2.01 2.43
C ILE A 174 -8.82 3.42 2.98
N ALA A 175 -9.21 4.37 2.12
CA ALA A 175 -9.59 5.72 2.52
C ALA A 175 -10.81 5.72 3.44
N GLN A 176 -11.79 4.85 3.20
CA GLN A 176 -12.94 4.68 4.08
C GLN A 176 -12.53 4.20 5.47
N ALA A 177 -11.65 3.22 5.57
CA ALA A 177 -11.11 2.76 6.86
C ALA A 177 -10.43 3.90 7.65
N LEU A 178 -9.71 4.79 6.96
CA LEU A 178 -9.15 6.00 7.56
C LEU A 178 -10.23 6.99 8.03
N ASN A 179 -11.29 7.18 7.24
CA ASN A 179 -12.43 8.04 7.58
C ASN A 179 -13.18 7.51 8.81
N ASP A 180 -13.22 6.19 8.99
CA ASP A 180 -13.80 5.50 10.16
C ASP A 180 -12.89 5.57 11.40
N GLY A 181 -11.74 6.24 11.27
CA GLY A 181 -10.83 6.55 12.36
C GLY A 181 -9.71 5.56 12.60
N ALA A 182 -9.35 4.73 11.61
CA ALA A 182 -8.20 3.85 11.74
C ALA A 182 -6.88 4.65 11.78
N ASP A 183 -5.93 4.17 12.56
CA ASP A 183 -4.55 4.63 12.61
C ASP A 183 -3.64 3.73 11.78
N ILE A 184 -3.98 2.44 11.69
CA ILE A 184 -3.28 1.43 10.93
C ILE A 184 -4.30 0.71 10.05
N VAL A 185 -4.06 0.67 8.73
CA VAL A 185 -4.90 -0.08 7.79
C VAL A 185 -4.07 -1.17 7.13
N ILE A 186 -4.53 -2.39 7.26
CA ILE A 186 -3.93 -3.59 6.67
C ILE A 186 -4.83 -4.11 5.57
N THR A 187 -4.25 -4.40 4.41
CA THR A 187 -4.94 -5.03 3.29
C THR A 187 -4.27 -6.34 2.88
N GLY A 188 -4.97 -7.14 2.09
CA GLY A 188 -4.38 -8.13 1.24
C GLY A 188 -3.80 -7.50 -0.04
N ARG A 189 -3.92 -8.19 -1.19
CA ARG A 189 -3.40 -7.66 -2.46
C ARG A 189 -4.17 -6.40 -2.87
N SER A 190 -3.45 -5.35 -3.10
CA SER A 190 -3.99 -4.07 -3.60
C SER A 190 -3.18 -3.59 -4.80
N VAL A 191 -3.71 -2.64 -5.55
CA VAL A 191 -2.93 -1.89 -6.55
C VAL A 191 -1.78 -1.19 -5.81
N ASP A 192 -0.57 -1.24 -6.35
CA ASP A 192 0.65 -0.80 -5.67
C ASP A 192 0.57 0.67 -5.22
N SER A 193 -0.02 1.54 -6.03
CA SER A 193 -0.26 2.94 -5.67
C SER A 193 -1.42 3.17 -4.70
N ALA A 194 -2.25 2.15 -4.41
CA ALA A 194 -3.52 2.33 -3.69
C ALA A 194 -3.34 2.86 -2.27
N VAL A 195 -2.30 2.43 -1.55
CA VAL A 195 -2.05 2.88 -0.17
C VAL A 195 -1.73 4.38 -0.12
N THR A 196 -0.96 4.89 -1.07
CA THR A 196 -0.66 6.32 -1.18
C THR A 196 -1.87 7.12 -1.66
N LEU A 197 -2.54 6.64 -2.70
CA LEU A 197 -3.76 7.27 -3.21
C LEU A 197 -4.84 7.36 -2.14
N ALA A 198 -4.99 6.34 -1.30
CA ALA A 198 -5.93 6.35 -0.18
C ALA A 198 -5.66 7.46 0.84
N ALA A 199 -4.38 7.70 1.16
CA ALA A 199 -3.98 8.81 2.02
C ALA A 199 -4.37 10.17 1.40
N CYS A 200 -4.23 10.33 0.07
CA CYS A 200 -4.66 11.51 -0.66
C CYS A 200 -6.19 11.67 -0.64
N ILE A 201 -6.93 10.61 -0.96
CA ILE A 201 -8.41 10.61 -0.95
C ILE A 201 -8.92 11.00 0.44
N HIS A 202 -8.43 10.36 1.50
CA HIS A 202 -8.82 10.67 2.87
C HIS A 202 -8.51 12.11 3.25
N THR A 203 -7.31 12.60 2.93
CA THR A 203 -6.83 13.90 3.37
C THR A 203 -7.52 15.06 2.65
N TYR A 204 -7.77 14.90 1.35
CA TYR A 204 -8.32 15.96 0.50
C TYR A 204 -9.81 15.77 0.19
N GLY A 205 -10.42 14.67 0.62
CA GLY A 205 -11.83 14.38 0.36
C GLY A 205 -12.14 14.17 -1.12
N TRP A 206 -11.19 13.59 -1.88
CA TRP A 206 -11.38 13.35 -3.32
C TRP A 206 -12.49 12.34 -3.56
N LYS A 207 -13.24 12.56 -4.66
CA LYS A 207 -14.36 11.71 -5.05
C LYS A 207 -14.01 10.84 -6.24
N GLU A 208 -14.83 9.81 -6.47
CA GLU A 208 -14.63 8.82 -7.53
C GLU A 208 -14.64 9.40 -8.95
N ASP A 209 -15.27 10.55 -9.16
CA ASP A 209 -15.37 11.24 -10.45
C ASP A 209 -14.30 12.32 -10.67
N GLU A 210 -13.41 12.55 -9.71
CA GLU A 210 -12.31 13.51 -9.80
C GLU A 210 -11.05 12.90 -10.44
N TYR A 211 -11.19 12.40 -11.67
CA TYR A 211 -10.18 11.57 -12.36
C TYR A 211 -8.79 12.19 -12.43
N ASP A 212 -8.67 13.50 -12.68
CA ASP A 212 -7.36 14.17 -12.77
C ASP A 212 -6.61 14.12 -11.42
N LYS A 213 -7.33 14.27 -10.32
CA LYS A 213 -6.76 14.18 -8.98
C LYS A 213 -6.39 12.74 -8.63
N LEU A 214 -7.28 11.79 -8.95
CA LEU A 214 -7.02 10.37 -8.74
C LEU A 214 -5.83 9.88 -9.55
N ALA A 215 -5.72 10.31 -10.82
CA ALA A 215 -4.58 10.01 -11.66
C ALA A 215 -3.27 10.59 -11.09
N SER A 216 -3.29 11.83 -10.61
CA SER A 216 -2.13 12.47 -9.98
C SER A 216 -1.71 11.76 -8.70
N GLY A 217 -2.67 11.37 -7.86
CA GLY A 217 -2.40 10.62 -6.63
C GLY A 217 -1.91 9.19 -6.92
N SER A 218 -2.43 8.54 -7.97
CA SER A 218 -1.93 7.24 -8.43
C SER A 218 -0.49 7.33 -8.92
N LEU A 219 -0.16 8.37 -9.70
CA LEU A 219 1.21 8.59 -10.16
C LEU A 219 2.17 8.83 -9.00
N ALA A 220 1.80 9.69 -8.04
CA ALA A 220 2.60 9.91 -6.84
C ALA A 220 2.79 8.60 -6.06
N GLY A 221 1.74 7.79 -5.92
CA GLY A 221 1.80 6.49 -5.28
C GLY A 221 2.73 5.54 -6.00
N HIS A 222 2.68 5.49 -7.32
CA HIS A 222 3.54 4.62 -8.11
C HIS A 222 5.03 5.04 -8.05
N ILE A 223 5.31 6.32 -7.90
CA ILE A 223 6.68 6.81 -7.74
C ILE A 223 7.28 6.38 -6.40
N ILE A 224 6.50 6.42 -5.31
CA ILE A 224 7.03 6.18 -3.96
C ILE A 224 6.79 4.76 -3.41
N GLU A 225 5.98 3.94 -4.07
CA GLU A 225 5.59 2.60 -3.59
C GLU A 225 6.78 1.65 -3.45
N CYS A 226 7.78 1.79 -4.32
CA CYS A 226 9.01 1.03 -4.26
C CYS A 226 10.03 1.54 -3.21
N GLY A 227 9.62 2.40 -2.29
CA GLY A 227 10.46 2.86 -1.18
C GLY A 227 11.77 3.50 -1.64
N THR A 228 12.89 2.98 -1.14
CA THR A 228 14.23 3.52 -1.44
C THR A 228 14.64 3.41 -2.91
N GLN A 229 14.01 2.54 -3.69
CA GLN A 229 14.30 2.42 -5.13
C GLN A 229 13.98 3.73 -5.88
N SER A 230 12.93 4.43 -5.49
CA SER A 230 12.54 5.70 -6.13
C SER A 230 13.57 6.81 -5.98
N THR A 231 14.42 6.73 -4.97
CA THR A 231 15.51 7.68 -4.70
C THR A 231 16.89 7.14 -5.04
N GLY A 232 16.97 5.99 -5.70
CA GLY A 232 18.24 5.35 -6.06
C GLY A 232 18.98 4.69 -4.91
N GLY A 233 18.33 4.48 -3.77
CA GLY A 233 18.95 3.90 -2.57
C GLY A 233 19.40 2.44 -2.70
N ASN A 234 18.96 1.75 -3.75
CA ASN A 234 19.34 0.36 -4.02
C ASN A 234 20.47 0.22 -5.06
N PHE A 235 21.03 1.33 -5.53
CA PHE A 235 22.19 1.28 -6.45
C PHE A 235 23.48 0.97 -5.70
N THR A 236 24.34 0.17 -6.32
CA THR A 236 25.69 -0.09 -5.80
C THR A 236 26.49 1.18 -5.62
N ASP A 237 26.39 2.10 -6.58
CA ASP A 237 27.07 3.40 -6.59
C ASP A 237 26.19 4.53 -6.05
N TRP A 238 25.44 4.26 -4.99
CA TRP A 238 24.47 5.19 -4.39
C TRP A 238 25.07 6.55 -4.00
N GLU A 239 26.37 6.61 -3.68
CA GLU A 239 27.06 7.87 -3.35
C GLU A 239 27.11 8.84 -4.54
N LEU A 240 27.17 8.33 -5.79
CA LEU A 240 27.12 9.15 -6.97
C LEU A 240 25.73 9.75 -7.19
N VAL A 241 24.71 8.99 -6.88
CA VAL A 241 23.30 9.43 -6.97
C VAL A 241 22.98 10.42 -5.87
N SER A 242 23.45 10.18 -4.64
CA SER A 242 23.15 11.03 -3.48
C SER A 242 23.59 12.48 -3.63
N LYS A 243 24.63 12.73 -4.42
CA LYS A 243 25.13 14.08 -4.70
C LYS A 243 24.19 14.93 -5.55
N ASN A 244 23.23 14.30 -6.22
CA ASN A 244 22.30 14.96 -7.15
C ASN A 244 20.82 14.83 -6.73
N LEU A 245 20.53 14.30 -5.54
CA LEU A 245 19.17 14.06 -5.05
C LEU A 245 18.29 15.33 -4.92
N HIS A 246 18.89 16.50 -4.87
CA HIS A 246 18.17 17.77 -4.83
C HIS A 246 17.67 18.24 -6.20
N MET A 247 17.91 17.46 -7.25
CA MET A 247 17.48 17.77 -8.64
C MET A 247 16.30 16.90 -9.11
N ILE A 248 15.73 16.05 -8.24
CA ILE A 248 14.57 15.19 -8.55
C ILE A 248 13.30 15.77 -7.91
#